data_304833b9a00599ff1815e68489f31863
#
_entry.id   304833b9a00599ff1815e68489f31863
#
_cell.length_a   1.000
_cell.length_b   1.000
_cell.length_c   1.000
_cell.angle_alpha   90.00
_cell.angle_beta   90.00
_cell.angle_gamma   90.00
#
_symmetry.space_group_name_H-M   'P 1'
#
loop_
_entity.id
_entity.type
_entity.pdbx_description
1 polymer ?
#
loop_
_entity_poly.entity_id
_entity_poly.type
_entity_poly.pdbx_seq_one_letter_code
_entity_poly.pdbx_strand_id
1 'polypeptide(L)'
;MEDIGMVLENMVCLELLRRGYVVTVGMIDGEEIDFIGVKNGEPIYIQAAYLMPDKKTQNREFGSLLKIEDNYPKYVVTMDEVDMSQGGIKHVNIKDFLLNDWG
;
A
#
# COMPACT_ATOMS: atom_id res chain seq x y z
N MET A 1 -18.23 10.29 13.32
CA MET A 1 -17.90 10.31 11.86
C MET A 1 -16.72 9.38 11.62
N GLU A 2 -16.83 8.50 10.65
CA GLU A 2 -15.73 7.61 10.32
C GLU A 2 -14.65 8.34 9.56
N ASP A 3 -13.41 8.01 9.88
CA ASP A 3 -12.24 8.49 9.14
C ASP A 3 -12.16 7.71 7.82
N ILE A 4 -12.22 8.42 6.71
CA ILE A 4 -12.16 7.80 5.37
C ILE A 4 -10.84 7.05 5.17
N GLY A 5 -9.73 7.58 5.70
CA GLY A 5 -8.45 6.90 5.65
C GLY A 5 -8.49 5.55 6.35
N MET A 6 -9.13 5.50 7.51
CA MET A 6 -9.29 4.25 8.27
C MET A 6 -10.19 3.26 7.53
N VAL A 7 -11.25 3.73 6.88
CA VAL A 7 -12.11 2.87 6.06
C VAL A 7 -11.29 2.27 4.91
N LEU A 8 -10.49 3.08 4.25
CA LEU A 8 -9.64 2.62 3.15
C LEU A 8 -8.63 1.57 3.63
N GLU A 9 -7.98 1.81 4.77
CA GLU A 9 -7.06 0.85 5.36
C GLU A 9 -7.75 -0.48 5.65
N ASN A 10 -8.96 -0.44 6.20
CA ASN A 10 -9.74 -1.65 6.47
C ASN A 10 -10.06 -2.40 5.17
N MET A 11 -10.41 -1.70 4.10
CA MET A 11 -10.67 -2.31 2.81
C MET A 11 -9.43 -3.01 2.26
N VAL A 12 -8.28 -2.37 2.36
CA VAL A 12 -7.01 -2.95 1.92
C VAL A 12 -6.68 -4.21 2.72
N CYS A 13 -6.80 -4.14 4.03
CA CYS A 13 -6.53 -5.28 4.91
C CYS A 13 -7.44 -6.47 4.59
N LEU A 14 -8.75 -6.23 4.46
CA LEU A 14 -9.72 -7.29 4.15
C LEU A 14 -9.44 -7.91 2.78
N GLU A 15 -9.06 -7.11 1.80
CA GLU A 15 -8.75 -7.63 0.46
C GLU A 15 -7.50 -8.51 0.49
N LEU A 16 -6.47 -8.12 1.23
CA LEU A 16 -5.28 -8.94 1.38
C LEU A 16 -5.62 -10.29 2.03
N LEU A 17 -6.41 -10.26 3.09
CA LEU A 17 -6.86 -11.48 3.76
C LEU A 17 -7.66 -12.38 2.80
N ARG A 18 -8.56 -11.78 2.03
CA ARG A 18 -9.36 -12.51 1.04
C ARG A 18 -8.48 -13.20 0.00
N ARG A 19 -7.37 -12.58 -0.40
CA ARG A 19 -6.44 -13.13 -1.38
C ARG A 19 -5.45 -14.14 -0.79
N GLY A 20 -5.56 -14.42 0.51
CA GLY A 20 -4.74 -15.44 1.16
C GLY A 20 -3.45 -14.96 1.78
N TYR A 21 -3.27 -13.65 1.92
CA TYR A 21 -2.09 -13.11 2.61
C TYR A 21 -2.25 -13.19 4.12
N VAL A 22 -1.16 -13.45 4.81
CA VAL A 22 -1.06 -13.20 6.25
C VAL A 22 -0.62 -11.74 6.40
N VAL A 23 -1.40 -10.94 7.10
CA VAL A 23 -1.22 -9.49 7.16
C VAL A 23 -0.70 -9.07 8.52
N THR A 24 0.37 -8.27 8.53
CA THR A 24 0.88 -7.64 9.73
C THR A 24 1.09 -6.15 9.49
N VAL A 25 1.17 -5.41 10.59
CA VAL A 25 1.56 -4.01 10.60
C VAL A 25 2.93 -3.96 11.27
N GLY A 26 3.84 -3.15 10.76
CA GLY A 26 5.16 -3.14 11.39
C GLY A 26 6.10 -2.11 10.85
N MET A 27 7.34 -2.25 11.25
CA MET A 27 8.43 -1.37 10.83
C MET A 27 9.47 -2.18 10.07
N ILE A 28 9.92 -1.62 8.95
CA ILE A 28 11.00 -2.17 8.15
C ILE A 28 12.06 -1.08 8.00
N ASP A 29 13.30 -1.39 8.40
CA ASP A 29 14.42 -0.45 8.31
C ASP A 29 14.12 0.92 8.93
N GLY A 30 13.41 0.92 10.08
CA GLY A 30 13.04 2.13 10.79
C GLY A 30 11.82 2.87 10.24
N GLU A 31 11.21 2.37 9.16
CA GLU A 31 10.03 2.98 8.55
C GLU A 31 8.77 2.21 8.92
N GLU A 32 7.73 2.95 9.28
CA GLU A 32 6.42 2.36 9.56
C GLU A 32 5.72 2.06 8.25
N ILE A 33 5.29 0.80 8.10
CA ILE A 33 4.57 0.32 6.91
C ILE A 33 3.17 -0.08 7.32
N ASP A 34 2.16 0.42 6.62
CA ASP A 34 0.76 0.16 6.97
C ASP A 34 0.44 -1.32 6.96
N PHE A 35 0.82 -2.03 5.89
CA PHE A 35 0.57 -3.46 5.79
C PHE A 35 1.74 -4.19 5.16
N ILE A 36 2.11 -5.30 5.78
CA ILE A 36 3.03 -6.27 5.22
C ILE A 36 2.23 -7.55 5.02
N GLY A 37 2.04 -7.96 3.77
CA GLY A 37 1.33 -9.20 3.45
C GLY A 37 2.32 -10.27 3.04
N VAL A 38 2.18 -11.47 3.61
CA VAL A 38 3.04 -12.60 3.25
C VAL A 38 2.20 -13.72 2.69
N LYS A 39 2.59 -14.22 1.53
CA LYS A 39 1.93 -15.35 0.88
C LYS A 39 3.00 -16.21 0.22
N ASN A 40 2.96 -17.51 0.51
CA ASN A 40 3.96 -18.47 0.01
C ASN A 40 5.40 -18.07 0.37
N GLY A 41 5.57 -17.46 1.56
CA GLY A 41 6.87 -17.04 2.05
C GLY A 41 7.39 -15.73 1.46
N GLU A 42 6.62 -15.08 0.58
CA GLU A 42 7.04 -13.84 -0.08
C GLU A 42 6.23 -12.65 0.42
N PRO A 43 6.91 -11.58 0.87
CA PRO A 43 6.22 -10.39 1.33
C PRO A 43 5.84 -9.44 0.21
N ILE A 44 4.79 -8.66 0.46
CA ILE A 44 4.49 -7.43 -0.26
C ILE A 44 4.31 -6.32 0.77
N TYR A 45 4.55 -5.08 0.35
CA TYR A 45 4.46 -3.93 1.24
C TYR A 45 3.46 -2.94 0.69
N ILE A 46 2.54 -2.47 1.54
CA ILE A 46 1.46 -1.58 1.10
C ILE A 46 1.33 -0.41 2.06
N GLN A 47 1.32 0.80 1.49
CA GLN A 47 0.87 2.00 2.17
C GLN A 47 -0.50 2.37 1.63
N ALA A 48 -1.39 2.81 2.51
CA ALA A 48 -2.74 3.20 2.12
C ALA A 48 -3.01 4.64 2.58
N ALA A 49 -3.47 5.48 1.67
CA ALA A 49 -3.83 6.86 1.96
C ALA A 49 -5.08 7.23 1.19
N TYR A 50 -5.90 8.14 1.73
CA TYR A 50 -7.12 8.56 1.04
C TYR A 50 -6.79 9.19 -0.30
N LEU A 51 -6.03 10.29 -0.28
CA LEU A 51 -5.58 11.01 -1.48
C LEU A 51 -4.15 11.49 -1.28
N MET A 52 -3.46 11.67 -2.39
CA MET A 52 -2.12 12.29 -2.40
C MET A 52 -2.17 13.56 -3.25
N PRO A 53 -2.78 14.65 -2.71
CA PRO A 53 -3.06 15.83 -3.51
C PRO A 53 -1.81 16.67 -3.83
N ASP A 54 -0.73 16.48 -3.12
CA ASP A 54 0.47 17.28 -3.27
C ASP A 54 1.74 16.43 -3.19
N LYS A 55 2.85 17.04 -3.57
CA LYS A 55 4.15 16.37 -3.62
C LYS A 55 4.63 15.93 -2.24
N LYS A 56 4.31 16.70 -1.21
CA LYS A 56 4.70 16.39 0.17
C LYS A 56 4.07 15.07 0.63
N THR A 57 2.78 14.90 0.38
CA THR A 57 2.06 13.67 0.73
C THR A 57 2.58 12.49 -0.09
N GLN A 58 2.79 12.68 -1.40
CA GLN A 58 3.35 11.66 -2.26
C GLN A 58 4.73 11.22 -1.76
N ASN A 59 5.61 12.17 -1.46
CA ASN A 59 6.96 11.86 -0.99
C ASN A 59 6.93 11.10 0.34
N ARG A 60 5.99 11.40 1.22
CA ARG A 60 5.85 10.69 2.49
C ARG A 60 5.41 9.24 2.29
N GLU A 61 4.36 9.02 1.47
CA GLU A 61 3.82 7.67 1.26
C GLU A 61 4.79 6.78 0.47
N PHE A 62 5.39 7.31 -0.58
CA PHE A 62 6.38 6.56 -1.36
C PHE A 62 7.72 6.44 -0.64
N GLY A 63 8.08 7.46 0.15
CA GLY A 63 9.39 7.53 0.78
C GLY A 63 9.69 6.38 1.71
N SER A 64 8.71 5.97 2.52
CA SER A 64 8.88 4.84 3.43
C SER A 64 9.17 3.54 2.66
N LEU A 65 8.46 3.33 1.57
CA LEU A 65 8.64 2.14 0.73
C LEU A 65 9.97 2.16 -0.03
N LEU A 66 10.39 3.36 -0.47
CA LEU A 66 11.67 3.51 -1.20
C LEU A 66 12.88 3.14 -0.34
N LYS A 67 12.77 3.21 0.96
CA LYS A 67 13.85 2.86 1.89
C LYS A 67 14.01 1.35 2.11
N ILE A 68 13.04 0.56 1.68
CA ILE A 68 13.10 -0.90 1.81
C ILE A 68 13.99 -1.45 0.69
N GLU A 69 15.12 -2.05 1.05
CA GLU A 69 16.16 -2.48 0.11
C GLU A 69 15.98 -3.92 -0.36
N ASP A 70 14.77 -4.30 -0.77
CA ASP A 70 14.54 -5.61 -1.37
C ASP A 70 13.78 -5.43 -2.69
N ASN A 71 13.61 -6.52 -3.43
CA ASN A 71 12.95 -6.51 -4.73
C ASN A 71 11.50 -6.99 -4.67
N TYR A 72 10.93 -7.11 -3.48
CA TYR A 72 9.54 -7.53 -3.35
C TYR A 72 8.59 -6.41 -3.73
N PRO A 73 7.38 -6.76 -4.20
CA PRO A 73 6.41 -5.76 -4.67
C PRO A 73 6.03 -4.75 -3.59
N LYS A 74 5.92 -3.49 -4.00
CA LYS A 74 5.56 -2.38 -3.12
C LYS A 74 4.48 -1.55 -3.80
N TYR A 75 3.43 -1.24 -3.04
CA TYR A 75 2.25 -0.56 -3.56
C TYR A 75 1.85 0.59 -2.65
N VAL A 76 1.39 1.69 -3.27
CA VAL A 76 0.64 2.74 -2.59
C VAL A 76 -0.78 2.69 -3.12
N VAL A 77 -1.76 2.47 -2.25
CA VAL A 77 -3.17 2.36 -2.62
C VAL A 77 -3.90 3.61 -2.15
N THR A 78 -4.58 4.30 -3.06
CA THR A 78 -5.33 5.52 -2.75
C THR A 78 -6.62 5.57 -3.54
N MET A 79 -7.39 6.63 -3.35
CA MET A 79 -8.57 6.90 -4.18
C MET A 79 -8.27 7.81 -5.36
N ASP A 80 -7.01 8.23 -5.54
CA ASP A 80 -6.62 9.00 -6.71
C ASP A 80 -6.77 8.16 -7.99
N GLU A 81 -7.23 8.80 -9.05
CA GLU A 81 -7.43 8.13 -10.34
C GLU A 81 -6.21 8.25 -11.25
N VAL A 82 -5.35 9.22 -11.00
CA VAL A 82 -4.13 9.43 -11.78
C VAL A 82 -3.03 8.53 -11.23
N ASP A 83 -2.37 7.79 -12.12
CA ASP A 83 -1.26 6.93 -11.72
C ASP A 83 -0.04 7.77 -11.32
N MET A 84 0.39 7.62 -10.08
CA MET A 84 1.53 8.33 -9.52
C MET A 84 2.73 7.40 -9.27
N SER A 85 2.75 6.23 -9.87
CA SER A 85 3.81 5.24 -9.70
C SER A 85 5.18 5.86 -9.92
N GLN A 86 6.13 5.53 -9.05
CA GLN A 86 7.48 6.08 -9.11
C GLN A 86 8.47 5.18 -8.37
N GLY A 87 9.74 5.22 -8.78
CA GLY A 87 10.80 4.51 -8.08
C GLY A 87 10.61 3.01 -7.99
N GLY A 88 9.91 2.39 -8.95
CA GLY A 88 9.60 0.97 -8.90
C GLY A 88 8.42 0.61 -8.01
N ILE A 89 7.80 1.60 -7.37
CA ILE A 89 6.63 1.40 -6.51
C ILE A 89 5.38 1.73 -7.30
N LYS A 90 4.42 0.82 -7.31
CA LYS A 90 3.17 1.03 -8.04
C LYS A 90 2.15 1.79 -7.19
N HIS A 91 1.52 2.77 -7.81
CA HIS A 91 0.32 3.39 -7.28
C HIS A 91 -0.90 2.67 -7.86
N VAL A 92 -1.83 2.29 -6.99
CA VAL A 92 -3.03 1.55 -7.40
C VAL A 92 -4.25 2.24 -6.78
N ASN A 93 -5.23 2.58 -7.64
CA ASN A 93 -6.51 3.07 -7.15
C ASN A 93 -7.24 1.93 -6.42
N ILE A 94 -7.99 2.26 -5.37
CA ILE A 94 -8.66 1.26 -4.53
C ILE A 94 -9.59 0.35 -5.34
N LYS A 95 -10.27 0.87 -6.37
CA LYS A 95 -11.14 0.04 -7.20
C LYS A 95 -10.34 -1.03 -7.93
N ASP A 96 -9.22 -0.63 -8.52
CA ASP A 96 -8.34 -1.57 -9.22
C ASP A 96 -7.73 -2.58 -8.25
N PHE A 97 -7.40 -2.13 -7.03
CA PHE A 97 -6.89 -3.01 -6.00
C PHE A 97 -7.88 -4.11 -5.63
N LEU A 98 -9.16 -3.76 -5.55
CA LEU A 98 -10.22 -4.70 -5.17
C LEU A 98 -10.66 -5.61 -6.32
N LEU A 99 -10.64 -5.12 -7.55
CA LEU A 99 -11.25 -5.79 -8.71
C LEU A 99 -10.26 -6.47 -9.63
N ASN A 100 -9.03 -5.99 -9.70
CA ASN A 100 -8.06 -6.46 -10.67
C ASN A 100 -6.98 -7.32 -10.02
N ASP A 101 -6.25 -8.02 -10.86
CA ASP A 101 -5.08 -8.77 -10.45
C ASP A 101 -3.87 -7.83 -10.54
N TRP A 102 -3.33 -7.44 -9.40
CA TRP A 102 -2.23 -6.47 -9.31
C TRP A 102 -0.92 -7.09 -8.83
N GLY A 103 -0.98 -8.30 -8.40
CA GLY A 103 0.18 -9.03 -7.85
C GLY A 103 0.12 -10.51 -8.18
#